data_99cb01c7eb9f9249b79572a3792f7f1a
#
_entry.id   99cb01c7eb9f9249b79572a3792f7f1a
#
_cell.length_a   1.000
_cell.length_b   1.000
_cell.length_c   1.000
_cell.angle_alpha   90.00
_cell.angle_beta   90.00
_cell.angle_gamma   90.00
#
_symmetry.space_group_name_H-M   'P 1'
#
loop_
_entity.id
_entity.type
_entity.pdbx_description
1 polymer ?
#
loop_
_entity_poly.entity_id
_entity_poly.type
_entity_poly.pdbx_seq_one_letter_code
_entity_poly.pdbx_strand_id
1 'polypeptide(L)'
;FIPAERFHAIEGAFRIGDLTIDPFNIPHDAADPVGYRITGSSRCTLATDLGFVTASVQEAIDGGDVLVLEANHDPEVLKHGDYPWPLKRRILSNRGHLANADAAWALVRMKKRPAHVFLAHLSEKNNTPELAENTVEEILHRQGLAIPICMTAQDRTVRLH
;
A
#
# COMPACT_ATOMS: atom_id res chain seq x y z
N PHE A 1 27.53 8.11 0.39
CA PHE A 1 28.14 6.90 0.95
C PHE A 1 27.59 6.66 2.35
N ILE A 2 26.99 5.47 2.60
CA ILE A 2 26.47 5.10 3.91
C ILE A 2 27.52 4.20 4.58
N PRO A 3 27.99 4.54 5.82
CA PRO A 3 28.96 3.71 6.53
C PRO A 3 28.44 2.29 6.79
N ALA A 4 29.31 1.27 6.70
CA ALA A 4 28.92 -0.13 6.80
C ALA A 4 28.19 -0.48 8.12
N GLU A 5 28.54 0.17 9.22
CA GLU A 5 27.91 0.00 10.53
C GLU A 5 26.45 0.53 10.61
N ARG A 6 26.01 1.24 9.59
CA ARG A 6 24.61 1.71 9.45
C ARG A 6 23.75 0.81 8.57
N PHE A 7 24.34 -0.25 8.00
CA PHE A 7 23.58 -1.26 7.28
C PHE A 7 23.09 -2.33 8.23
N HIS A 8 21.83 -2.68 8.09
CA HIS A 8 21.23 -3.82 8.75
C HIS A 8 20.61 -4.75 7.70
N ALA A 9 21.12 -5.96 7.59
CA ALA A 9 20.51 -6.97 6.73
C ALA A 9 19.19 -7.43 7.36
N ILE A 10 18.12 -7.44 6.57
CA ILE A 10 16.80 -7.87 7.04
C ILE A 10 16.73 -9.39 6.91
N GLU A 11 16.87 -10.09 8.02
CA GLU A 11 16.75 -11.55 8.10
C GLU A 11 15.44 -11.99 8.77
N GLY A 12 14.65 -11.04 9.26
CA GLY A 12 13.39 -11.24 9.95
C GLY A 12 13.01 -10.03 10.78
N ALA A 13 12.15 -10.21 11.76
CA ALA A 13 11.75 -9.13 12.66
C ALA A 13 12.94 -8.60 13.48
N PHE A 14 13.04 -7.27 13.60
CA PHE A 14 14.10 -6.60 14.36
C PHE A 14 13.53 -5.43 15.16
N ARG A 15 14.36 -4.82 16.03
CA ARG A 15 13.94 -3.70 16.89
C ARG A 15 14.75 -2.44 16.60
N ILE A 16 14.06 -1.29 16.66
CA ILE A 16 14.65 0.04 16.69
C ILE A 16 14.04 0.77 17.90
N GLY A 17 14.82 0.91 18.98
CA GLY A 17 14.32 1.42 20.26
C GLY A 17 13.15 0.56 20.76
N ASP A 18 12.00 1.17 21.00
CA ASP A 18 10.78 0.49 21.48
C ASP A 18 9.92 -0.07 20.35
N LEU A 19 10.29 0.16 19.10
CA LEU A 19 9.56 -0.35 17.94
C LEU A 19 10.04 -1.74 17.53
N THR A 20 9.11 -2.63 17.26
CA THR A 20 9.36 -3.90 16.55
C THR A 20 8.99 -3.71 15.10
N ILE A 21 9.94 -4.00 14.20
CA ILE A 21 9.77 -3.94 12.74
C ILE A 21 9.71 -5.38 12.23
N ASP A 22 8.60 -5.76 11.64
CA ASP A 22 8.35 -7.10 11.14
C ASP A 22 8.13 -7.04 9.62
N PRO A 23 9.12 -7.40 8.79
CA PRO A 23 9.00 -7.41 7.34
C PRO A 23 8.12 -8.58 6.90
N PHE A 24 7.37 -8.39 5.81
CA PHE A 24 6.62 -9.45 5.14
C PHE A 24 6.75 -9.33 3.62
N ASN A 25 6.79 -10.46 2.94
CA ASN A 25 6.98 -10.49 1.49
C ASN A 25 5.76 -9.93 0.77
N ILE A 26 6.01 -9.12 -0.26
CA ILE A 26 5.02 -8.57 -1.18
C ILE A 26 5.34 -9.02 -2.61
N PRO A 27 4.33 -9.20 -3.49
CA PRO A 27 4.56 -9.58 -4.87
C PRO A 27 4.92 -8.36 -5.73
N HIS A 28 6.22 -8.17 -5.95
CA HIS A 28 6.76 -7.13 -6.83
C HIS A 28 7.94 -7.65 -7.66
N ASP A 29 8.37 -6.92 -8.68
CA ASP A 29 9.48 -7.30 -9.57
C ASP A 29 10.85 -6.79 -9.07
N ALA A 30 10.98 -6.45 -7.79
CA ALA A 30 12.24 -6.17 -7.12
C ALA A 30 12.96 -7.45 -6.68
N ALA A 31 14.23 -7.32 -6.26
CA ALA A 31 15.06 -8.47 -5.86
C ALA A 31 14.52 -9.15 -4.58
N ASP A 32 14.11 -8.37 -3.59
CA ASP A 32 13.55 -8.86 -2.31
C ASP A 32 12.54 -7.83 -1.79
N PRO A 33 11.31 -7.81 -2.37
CA PRO A 33 10.32 -6.80 -2.04
C PRO A 33 9.60 -7.14 -0.74
N VAL A 34 9.58 -6.19 0.20
CA VAL A 34 8.96 -6.35 1.52
C VAL A 34 8.06 -5.18 1.88
N GLY A 35 6.95 -5.47 2.52
CA GLY A 35 6.19 -4.54 3.32
C GLY A 35 6.63 -4.60 4.78
N TYR A 36 6.17 -3.68 5.61
CA TYR A 36 6.58 -3.59 7.01
C TYR A 36 5.38 -3.47 7.94
N ARG A 37 5.41 -4.25 9.00
CA ARG A 37 4.53 -4.09 10.16
C ARG A 37 5.34 -3.52 11.31
N ILE A 38 5.01 -2.31 11.72
CA ILE A 38 5.72 -1.55 12.75
C ILE A 38 4.85 -1.52 13.99
N THR A 39 5.32 -2.09 15.08
CA THR A 39 4.57 -2.23 16.33
C THR A 39 5.30 -1.52 17.47
N GLY A 40 4.63 -0.60 18.12
CA GLY A 40 5.01 0.10 19.34
C GLY A 40 3.81 0.17 20.28
N SER A 41 3.42 1.35 20.74
CA SER A 41 2.14 1.60 21.44
C SER A 41 0.92 1.40 20.51
N SER A 42 1.13 1.54 19.20
CA SER A 42 0.17 1.30 18.13
C SER A 42 0.83 0.49 17.03
N ARG A 43 0.02 -0.08 16.13
CA ARG A 43 0.52 -0.83 14.98
C ARG A 43 0.26 -0.06 13.68
N CYS A 44 1.33 0.20 12.94
CA CYS A 44 1.27 0.72 11.58
C CYS A 44 1.75 -0.36 10.60
N THR A 45 1.00 -0.57 9.52
CA THR A 45 1.42 -1.47 8.43
C THR A 45 1.63 -0.66 7.16
N LEU A 46 2.75 -0.90 6.48
CA LEU A 46 3.11 -0.27 5.20
C LEU A 46 3.18 -1.36 4.12
N ALA A 47 2.35 -1.24 3.10
CA ALA A 47 2.27 -2.14 1.96
C ALA A 47 2.14 -1.33 0.66
N THR A 48 3.29 -1.06 0.03
CA THR A 48 3.41 -0.41 -1.28
C THR A 48 4.25 -1.26 -2.20
N ASP A 49 4.23 -1.01 -3.49
CA ASP A 49 4.93 -1.80 -4.50
C ASP A 49 4.47 -3.26 -4.54
N LEU A 50 3.17 -3.47 -4.69
CA LEU A 50 2.61 -4.82 -4.78
C LEU A 50 1.61 -4.94 -5.93
N GLY A 51 1.77 -5.95 -6.79
CA GLY A 51 0.89 -6.17 -7.93
C GLY A 51 -0.49 -6.72 -7.55
N PHE A 52 -0.61 -7.40 -6.42
CA PHE A 52 -1.87 -7.90 -5.87
C PHE A 52 -1.75 -8.26 -4.39
N VAL A 53 -2.88 -8.38 -3.72
CA VAL A 53 -2.93 -8.74 -2.29
C VAL A 53 -3.03 -10.26 -2.15
N THR A 54 -1.91 -10.91 -1.79
CA THR A 54 -1.87 -12.34 -1.47
C THR A 54 -2.53 -12.63 -0.13
N ALA A 55 -2.78 -13.90 0.19
CA ALA A 55 -3.30 -14.29 1.50
C ALA A 55 -2.38 -13.84 2.66
N SER A 56 -1.06 -13.95 2.47
CA SER A 56 -0.06 -13.50 3.46
C SER A 56 -0.04 -11.97 3.62
N VAL A 57 -0.15 -11.22 2.52
CA VAL A 57 -0.29 -9.76 2.57
C VAL A 57 -1.59 -9.37 3.27
N GLN A 58 -2.72 -10.05 2.93
CA GLN A 58 -4.01 -9.79 3.57
C GLN A 58 -3.93 -10.02 5.10
N GLU A 59 -3.26 -11.07 5.54
CA GLU A 59 -3.02 -11.34 6.97
C GLU A 59 -2.11 -10.28 7.61
N ALA A 60 -1.07 -9.83 6.91
CA ALA A 60 -0.14 -8.83 7.41
C ALA A 60 -0.78 -7.44 7.59
N ILE A 61 -1.68 -7.04 6.70
CA ILE A 61 -2.38 -5.75 6.79
C ILE A 61 -3.55 -5.77 7.78
N ASP A 62 -4.05 -6.94 8.18
CA ASP A 62 -5.18 -7.07 9.07
C ASP A 62 -4.81 -6.69 10.53
N GLY A 63 -5.70 -5.99 11.22
CA GLY A 63 -5.59 -5.72 12.66
C GLY A 63 -4.60 -4.63 13.07
N GLY A 64 -4.08 -3.82 12.14
CA GLY A 64 -3.31 -2.61 12.44
C GLY A 64 -4.21 -1.45 12.88
N ASP A 65 -3.61 -0.43 13.53
CA ASP A 65 -4.30 0.82 13.87
C ASP A 65 -4.25 1.80 12.70
N VAL A 66 -3.11 1.81 11.99
CA VAL A 66 -2.88 2.60 10.79
C VAL A 66 -2.40 1.69 9.67
N LEU A 67 -2.95 1.86 8.48
CA LEU A 67 -2.53 1.17 7.27
C LEU A 67 -2.11 2.19 6.20
N VAL A 68 -0.90 2.05 5.69
CA VAL A 68 -0.45 2.72 4.46
C VAL A 68 -0.50 1.69 3.35
N LEU A 69 -1.42 1.86 2.40
CA LEU A 69 -1.68 0.90 1.34
C LEU A 69 -1.53 1.55 -0.03
N GLU A 70 -0.91 0.84 -0.96
CA GLU A 70 -0.84 1.29 -2.34
C GLU A 70 -2.23 1.42 -2.97
N ALA A 71 -2.42 2.52 -3.73
CA ALA A 71 -3.49 2.72 -4.69
C ALA A 71 -2.88 3.42 -5.91
N ASN A 72 -2.15 2.65 -6.73
CA ASN A 72 -1.25 3.22 -7.70
C ASN A 72 -1.96 3.80 -8.91
N HIS A 73 -2.91 3.08 -9.49
CA HIS A 73 -3.48 3.48 -10.78
C HIS A 73 -4.95 3.09 -10.92
N ASP A 74 -5.63 3.82 -11.80
CA ASP A 74 -6.87 3.37 -12.42
C ASP A 74 -6.54 2.55 -13.67
N PRO A 75 -7.05 1.32 -13.83
CA PRO A 75 -6.74 0.46 -14.97
C PRO A 75 -7.17 1.04 -16.33
N GLU A 76 -8.26 1.79 -16.41
CA GLU A 76 -8.73 2.38 -17.67
C GLU A 76 -7.89 3.60 -18.04
N VAL A 77 -7.54 4.45 -17.08
CA VAL A 77 -6.60 5.57 -17.30
C VAL A 77 -5.26 5.03 -17.78
N LEU A 78 -4.73 3.99 -17.14
CA LEU A 78 -3.46 3.36 -17.52
C LEU A 78 -3.53 2.76 -18.93
N LYS A 79 -4.58 2.04 -19.29
CA LYS A 79 -4.73 1.43 -20.63
C LYS A 79 -4.77 2.47 -21.73
N HIS A 80 -5.42 3.61 -21.51
CA HIS A 80 -5.59 4.67 -22.50
C HIS A 80 -4.50 5.76 -22.43
N GLY A 81 -3.67 5.77 -21.38
CA GLY A 81 -2.58 6.74 -21.17
C GLY A 81 -1.39 6.54 -22.13
N ASP A 82 -0.40 7.41 -22.03
CA ASP A 82 0.73 7.51 -22.96
C ASP A 82 1.84 6.47 -22.76
N TYR A 83 1.76 5.65 -21.71
CA TYR A 83 2.80 4.66 -21.46
C TYR A 83 2.87 3.60 -22.58
N PRO A 84 4.08 3.15 -22.99
CA PRO A 84 4.23 2.08 -23.96
C PRO A 84 3.66 0.76 -23.40
N TRP A 85 3.10 -0.06 -24.29
CA TRP A 85 2.43 -1.31 -23.92
C TRP A 85 3.24 -2.26 -23.02
N PRO A 86 4.57 -2.42 -23.21
CA PRO A 86 5.37 -3.25 -22.28
C PRO A 86 5.32 -2.76 -20.85
N LEU A 87 5.36 -1.41 -20.63
CA LEU A 87 5.26 -0.82 -19.30
C LEU A 87 3.85 -0.98 -18.72
N LYS A 88 2.79 -0.75 -19.52
CA LYS A 88 1.40 -1.00 -19.08
C LYS A 88 1.20 -2.43 -18.61
N ARG A 89 1.68 -3.42 -19.38
CA ARG A 89 1.60 -4.84 -19.00
C ARG A 89 2.37 -5.15 -17.72
N ARG A 90 3.53 -4.54 -17.52
CA ARG A 90 4.30 -4.68 -16.28
C ARG A 90 3.50 -4.15 -15.08
N ILE A 91 2.96 -2.94 -15.16
CA ILE A 91 2.17 -2.30 -14.10
C ILE A 91 0.92 -3.15 -13.77
N LEU A 92 0.19 -3.63 -14.78
CA LEU A 92 -1.01 -4.46 -14.64
C LEU A 92 -0.74 -5.92 -14.22
N SER A 93 0.52 -6.32 -14.10
CA SER A 93 0.87 -7.71 -13.75
C SER A 93 0.76 -7.95 -12.25
N ASN A 94 0.70 -9.24 -11.86
CA ASN A 94 0.73 -9.66 -10.45
C ASN A 94 2.03 -9.27 -9.70
N ARG A 95 3.01 -8.69 -10.39
CA ARG A 95 4.28 -8.20 -9.83
C ARG A 95 4.48 -6.71 -10.13
N GLY A 96 3.44 -6.03 -10.60
CA GLY A 96 3.42 -4.61 -10.89
C GLY A 96 2.97 -3.80 -9.67
N HIS A 97 1.85 -3.08 -9.84
CA HIS A 97 1.31 -2.16 -8.82
C HIS A 97 -0.18 -2.38 -8.60
N LEU A 98 -0.64 -2.07 -7.39
CA LEU A 98 -2.01 -2.29 -6.96
C LEU A 98 -2.95 -1.23 -7.57
N ALA A 99 -4.01 -1.67 -8.22
CA ALA A 99 -5.05 -0.77 -8.72
C ALA A 99 -5.92 -0.21 -7.58
N ASN A 100 -6.54 0.95 -7.79
CA ASN A 100 -7.43 1.59 -6.80
C ASN A 100 -8.54 0.64 -6.31
N ALA A 101 -9.18 -0.07 -7.22
CA ALA A 101 -10.24 -1.02 -6.87
C ALA A 101 -9.70 -2.22 -6.06
N ASP A 102 -8.50 -2.72 -6.36
CA ASP A 102 -7.90 -3.83 -5.62
C ASP A 102 -7.51 -3.42 -4.20
N ALA A 103 -7.07 -2.17 -4.00
CA ALA A 103 -6.86 -1.59 -2.67
C ALA A 103 -8.17 -1.57 -1.87
N ALA A 104 -9.27 -1.11 -2.47
CA ALA A 104 -10.59 -1.13 -1.84
C ALA A 104 -11.02 -2.55 -1.44
N TRP A 105 -10.87 -3.53 -2.33
CA TRP A 105 -11.21 -4.91 -2.03
C TRP A 105 -10.32 -5.55 -0.95
N ALA A 106 -9.06 -5.11 -0.84
CA ALA A 106 -8.22 -5.50 0.29
C ALA A 106 -8.81 -5.03 1.63
N LEU A 107 -9.28 -3.78 1.70
CA LEU A 107 -9.93 -3.22 2.88
C LEU A 107 -11.26 -3.93 3.19
N VAL A 108 -12.06 -4.25 2.18
CA VAL A 108 -13.33 -5.01 2.34
C VAL A 108 -13.07 -6.37 2.99
N ARG A 109 -12.01 -7.07 2.58
CA ARG A 109 -11.67 -8.42 3.09
C ARG A 109 -11.08 -8.43 4.50
N MET A 110 -10.71 -7.28 5.07
CA MET A 110 -10.14 -7.22 6.42
C MET A 110 -11.14 -7.69 7.49
N LYS A 111 -10.71 -8.54 8.39
CA LYS A 111 -11.47 -8.98 9.55
C LYS A 111 -11.51 -7.91 10.64
N LYS A 112 -10.36 -7.27 10.88
CA LYS A 112 -10.21 -6.15 11.81
C LYS A 112 -9.64 -4.96 11.05
N ARG A 113 -10.46 -3.93 10.87
CA ARG A 113 -10.12 -2.73 10.09
C ARG A 113 -9.28 -1.76 10.88
N PRO A 114 -8.34 -1.04 10.23
CA PRO A 114 -7.58 0.03 10.87
C PRO A 114 -8.50 1.22 11.18
N ALA A 115 -8.07 2.02 12.16
CA ALA A 115 -8.72 3.29 12.45
C ALA A 115 -8.52 4.30 11.33
N HIS A 116 -7.39 4.23 10.62
CA HIS A 116 -7.04 5.12 9.51
C HIS A 116 -6.31 4.37 8.40
N VAL A 117 -6.67 4.70 7.16
CA VAL A 117 -6.00 4.22 5.94
C VAL A 117 -5.40 5.39 5.20
N PHE A 118 -4.12 5.33 4.90
CA PHE A 118 -3.45 6.20 3.95
C PHE A 118 -3.32 5.49 2.60
N LEU A 119 -3.97 6.02 1.57
CA LEU A 119 -3.73 5.59 0.20
C LEU A 119 -2.46 6.28 -0.30
N ALA A 120 -1.52 5.48 -0.77
CA ALA A 120 -0.17 5.92 -1.08
C ALA A 120 0.32 5.38 -2.42
N HIS A 121 1.50 5.86 -2.86
CA HIS A 121 2.19 5.42 -4.07
C HIS A 121 1.36 5.62 -5.34
N LEU A 122 0.63 6.72 -5.41
CA LEU A 122 -0.19 7.09 -6.57
C LEU A 122 0.69 7.41 -7.77
N SER A 123 0.32 6.89 -8.94
CA SER A 123 0.95 7.22 -10.21
C SER A 123 0.59 8.65 -10.63
N GLU A 124 1.58 9.50 -10.89
CA GLU A 124 1.36 10.87 -11.36
C GLU A 124 0.65 10.96 -12.72
N LYS A 125 0.76 9.92 -13.55
CA LYS A 125 0.21 9.90 -14.91
C LYS A 125 -1.05 9.05 -15.07
N ASN A 126 -1.24 8.08 -14.20
CA ASN A 126 -2.31 7.09 -14.36
C ASN A 126 -3.27 7.08 -13.17
N ASN A 127 -3.21 8.14 -12.35
CA ASN A 127 -4.10 8.33 -11.21
C ASN A 127 -4.23 9.81 -10.86
N THR A 128 -5.22 10.12 -10.01
CA THR A 128 -5.29 11.36 -9.23
C THR A 128 -5.74 11.03 -7.82
N PRO A 129 -5.45 11.88 -6.82
CA PRO A 129 -5.96 11.68 -5.46
C PRO A 129 -7.47 11.49 -5.43
N GLU A 130 -8.22 12.34 -6.14
CA GLU A 130 -9.67 12.30 -6.20
C GLU A 130 -10.19 11.01 -6.83
N LEU A 131 -9.53 10.51 -7.89
CA LEU A 131 -9.93 9.27 -8.55
C LEU A 131 -9.70 8.05 -7.65
N ALA A 132 -8.56 8.01 -6.96
CA ALA A 132 -8.25 6.94 -6.02
C ALA A 132 -9.22 6.94 -4.84
N GLU A 133 -9.43 8.09 -4.21
CA GLU A 133 -10.35 8.28 -3.08
C GLU A 133 -11.78 7.86 -3.46
N ASN A 134 -12.34 8.44 -4.52
CA ASN A 134 -13.69 8.13 -4.99
C ASN A 134 -13.87 6.65 -5.31
N THR A 135 -12.89 6.01 -5.97
CA THR A 135 -12.96 4.58 -6.30
C THR A 135 -13.02 3.72 -5.04
N VAL A 136 -12.16 4.03 -4.06
CA VAL A 136 -12.10 3.26 -2.81
C VAL A 136 -13.35 3.49 -1.98
N GLU A 137 -13.78 4.73 -1.79
CA GLU A 137 -14.97 5.08 -1.01
C GLU A 137 -16.25 4.49 -1.61
N GLU A 138 -16.40 4.53 -2.93
CA GLU A 138 -17.57 3.95 -3.60
C GLU A 138 -17.68 2.44 -3.35
N ILE A 139 -16.57 1.70 -3.45
CA ILE A 139 -16.56 0.26 -3.19
C ILE A 139 -16.85 -0.02 -1.72
N LEU A 140 -16.22 0.71 -0.79
CA LEU A 140 -16.48 0.56 0.63
C LEU A 140 -17.94 0.83 0.97
N HIS A 141 -18.50 1.92 0.46
CA HIS A 141 -19.90 2.30 0.67
C HIS A 141 -20.88 1.24 0.16
N ARG A 142 -20.65 0.69 -1.05
CA ARG A 142 -21.44 -0.41 -1.61
C ARG A 142 -21.41 -1.68 -0.74
N GLN A 143 -20.36 -1.86 0.06
CA GLN A 143 -20.19 -2.96 1.00
C GLN A 143 -20.68 -2.60 2.42
N GLY A 144 -21.29 -1.44 2.61
CA GLY A 144 -21.80 -0.96 3.90
C GLY A 144 -20.69 -0.62 4.90
N LEU A 145 -19.50 -0.26 4.40
CA LEU A 145 -18.32 0.04 5.19
C LEU A 145 -18.01 1.54 5.18
N ALA A 146 -17.60 2.06 6.34
CA ALA A 146 -17.05 3.40 6.50
C ALA A 146 -15.67 3.26 7.16
N ILE A 147 -14.62 3.53 6.40
CA ILE A 147 -13.22 3.53 6.88
C ILE A 147 -12.66 4.91 6.57
N PRO A 148 -12.06 5.65 7.54
CA PRO A 148 -11.43 6.92 7.27
C PRO A 148 -10.25 6.74 6.30
N ILE A 149 -10.35 7.38 5.14
CA ILE A 149 -9.32 7.37 4.08
C ILE A 149 -8.61 8.72 4.08
N CYS A 150 -7.29 8.69 4.00
CA CYS A 150 -6.43 9.84 3.82
C CYS A 150 -5.59 9.64 2.56
N MET A 151 -5.50 10.67 1.71
CA MET A 151 -4.64 10.63 0.53
C MET A 151 -3.24 11.13 0.89
N THR A 152 -2.20 10.38 0.51
CA THR A 152 -0.82 10.88 0.64
C THR A 152 -0.44 11.77 -0.53
N ALA A 153 0.60 12.59 -0.36
CA ALA A 153 1.17 13.45 -1.39
C ALA A 153 2.70 13.33 -1.37
N GLN A 154 3.35 13.55 -2.52
CA GLN A 154 4.80 13.49 -2.63
C GLN A 154 5.50 14.74 -2.11
N ASP A 155 4.84 15.89 -2.22
CA ASP A 155 5.39 17.23 -2.01
C ASP A 155 5.02 17.84 -0.66
N ARG A 156 4.19 17.19 0.12
CA ARG A 156 3.72 17.70 1.42
C ARG A 156 3.46 16.61 2.44
N THR A 157 3.62 16.97 3.71
CA THR A 157 3.24 16.11 4.84
C THR A 157 1.72 16.05 4.97
N VAL A 158 1.17 14.84 5.05
CA VAL A 158 -0.23 14.60 5.41
C VAL A 158 -0.29 14.15 6.87
N ARG A 159 -1.23 14.70 7.64
CA ARG A 159 -1.41 14.38 9.07
C ARG A 159 -2.84 13.94 9.33
N LEU A 160 -3.01 13.06 10.29
CA LEU A 160 -4.31 12.77 10.90
C LEU A 160 -4.72 13.96 11.78
N HIS A 161 -5.95 14.35 11.71
CA HIS A 161 -6.55 15.39 12.54
C HIS A 161 -7.48 14.77 13.57
#